data_fa9712cedc6f0ab2ed0183489ffc2e0a
#
_entry.id   fa9712cedc6f0ab2ed0183489ffc2e0a
#
_cell.length_a   1.000
_cell.length_b   1.000
_cell.length_c   1.000
_cell.angle_alpha   90.00
_cell.angle_beta   90.00
_cell.angle_gamma   90.00
#
_symmetry.space_group_name_H-M   'P 1'
#
loop_
_entity.id
_entity.type
_entity.pdbx_description
1 polymer ?
#
loop_
_entity_poly.entity_id
_entity_poly.type
_entity_poly.pdbx_seq_one_letter_code
_entity_poly.pdbx_strand_id
1 'polypeptide(L)'
;MSFEIRRLTPPEFSLLAPQLVEIYIEAMHYNPAILHSRISSWRNDVTRPGFSAQIVTHDNGIVGVAYGFLGSPDSWWDAELRRGLRLQGGPTEEQWDIVRNYFELAEIHVLPQYQGHGLGRKLLEGLLWNAPAHYALLSTPEVPNEDNGAFRLYRAAGFFDVLRDHLYPADARPFAILGASLPL
;
A
#
# COMPACT_ATOMS: atom_id res chain seq x y z
N MET A 1 -19.22 -2.52 18.14
CA MET A 1 -17.76 -2.78 18.06
C MET A 1 -17.00 -1.45 18.11
N SER A 2 -16.00 -1.37 18.97
CA SER A 2 -15.14 -0.19 19.06
C SER A 2 -13.79 -0.49 18.36
N PHE A 3 -13.41 0.39 17.45
CA PHE A 3 -12.12 0.29 16.74
C PHE A 3 -11.31 1.55 16.98
N GLU A 4 -10.04 1.38 17.27
CA GLU A 4 -9.09 2.49 17.44
C GLU A 4 -8.06 2.49 16.32
N ILE A 5 -7.78 3.67 15.78
CA ILE A 5 -6.72 3.88 14.78
C ILE A 5 -5.58 4.60 15.50
N ARG A 6 -4.36 4.08 15.37
CA ARG A 6 -3.20 4.80 15.88
C ARG A 6 -1.98 4.64 14.98
N ARG A 7 -1.12 5.64 15.05
CA ARG A 7 0.17 5.63 14.36
C ARG A 7 1.17 4.79 15.14
N LEU A 8 1.99 4.04 14.44
CA LEU A 8 3.15 3.34 15.00
C LEU A 8 4.42 4.15 14.76
N THR A 9 5.31 4.15 15.76
CA THR A 9 6.69 4.57 15.53
C THR A 9 7.45 3.48 14.75
N PRO A 10 8.55 3.82 14.04
CA PRO A 10 9.37 2.81 13.37
C PRO A 10 9.82 1.66 14.28
N PRO A 11 10.30 1.90 15.52
CA PRO A 11 10.63 0.80 16.45
C PRO A 11 9.44 -0.07 16.81
N GLU A 12 8.26 0.51 17.06
CA GLU A 12 7.03 -0.24 17.34
C GLU A 12 6.66 -1.13 16.16
N PHE A 13 6.72 -0.58 14.93
CA PHE A 13 6.44 -1.34 13.71
C PHE A 13 7.39 -2.54 13.58
N SER A 14 8.68 -2.35 13.77
CA SER A 14 9.66 -3.44 13.72
C SER A 14 9.38 -4.52 14.76
N LEU A 15 9.00 -4.14 15.97
CA LEU A 15 8.65 -5.07 17.04
C LEU A 15 7.40 -5.88 16.69
N LEU A 16 6.39 -5.23 16.12
CA LEU A 16 5.11 -5.84 15.78
C LEU A 16 5.10 -6.52 14.40
N ALA A 17 6.16 -6.39 13.61
CA ALA A 17 6.20 -6.89 12.23
C ALA A 17 5.75 -8.35 12.08
N PRO A 18 6.12 -9.31 12.97
CA PRO A 18 5.60 -10.68 12.85
C PRO A 18 4.06 -10.73 12.84
N GLN A 19 3.42 -10.04 13.78
CA GLN A 19 1.97 -9.99 13.88
C GLN A 19 1.33 -9.25 12.70
N LEU A 20 1.93 -8.16 12.25
CA LEU A 20 1.43 -7.37 11.13
C LEU A 20 1.50 -8.16 9.80
N VAL A 21 2.57 -8.91 9.60
CA VAL A 21 2.71 -9.78 8.41
C VAL A 21 1.71 -10.94 8.44
N GLU A 22 1.37 -11.47 9.60
CA GLU A 22 0.31 -12.49 9.71
C GLU A 22 -1.04 -11.93 9.22
N ILE A 23 -1.37 -10.67 9.54
CA ILE A 23 -2.56 -9.99 9.02
C ILE A 23 -2.52 -9.92 7.49
N TYR A 24 -1.38 -9.53 6.94
CA TYR A 24 -1.17 -9.47 5.49
C TYR A 24 -1.39 -10.85 4.82
N ILE A 25 -0.80 -11.89 5.37
CA ILE A 25 -0.92 -13.25 4.84
C ILE A 25 -2.39 -13.71 4.88
N GLU A 26 -3.08 -13.47 5.99
CA GLU A 26 -4.48 -13.86 6.16
C GLU A 26 -5.39 -13.06 5.22
N ALA A 27 -5.22 -11.75 5.15
CA ALA A 27 -6.04 -10.88 4.28
C ALA A 27 -5.90 -11.21 2.81
N MET A 28 -4.70 -11.58 2.36
CA MET A 28 -4.40 -11.90 0.96
C MET A 28 -4.53 -13.38 0.62
N HIS A 29 -4.78 -14.23 1.61
CA HIS A 29 -4.79 -15.70 1.46
C HIS A 29 -3.49 -16.26 0.90
N TYR A 30 -2.36 -15.70 1.33
CA TYR A 30 -1.05 -16.14 0.88
C TYR A 30 -0.55 -17.35 1.68
N ASN A 31 0.43 -18.05 1.10
CA ASN A 31 1.07 -19.18 1.78
C ASN A 31 1.84 -18.69 3.01
N PRO A 32 1.59 -19.26 4.22
CA PRO A 32 2.32 -18.90 5.44
C PRO A 32 3.84 -19.08 5.36
N ALA A 33 4.33 -19.84 4.39
CA ALA A 33 5.78 -20.05 4.20
C ALA A 33 6.54 -18.74 3.88
N ILE A 34 5.84 -17.69 3.44
CA ILE A 34 6.47 -16.40 3.15
C ILE A 34 6.68 -15.52 4.40
N LEU A 35 6.23 -15.97 5.59
CA LEU A 35 6.20 -15.15 6.80
C LEU A 35 7.58 -14.54 7.13
N HIS A 36 8.62 -15.36 7.23
CA HIS A 36 9.94 -14.88 7.65
C HIS A 36 10.57 -13.90 6.64
N SER A 37 10.44 -14.19 5.36
CA SER A 37 10.96 -13.29 4.31
C SER A 37 10.23 -11.95 4.31
N ARG A 38 8.92 -11.95 4.53
CA ARG A 38 8.12 -10.73 4.60
C ARG A 38 8.40 -9.91 5.85
N ILE A 39 8.59 -10.55 6.98
CA ILE A 39 9.01 -9.86 8.22
C ILE A 39 10.31 -9.10 7.99
N SER A 40 11.31 -9.75 7.40
CA SER A 40 12.59 -9.10 7.08
C SER A 40 12.42 -7.93 6.13
N SER A 41 11.62 -8.10 5.08
CA SER A 41 11.33 -7.06 4.10
C SER A 41 10.63 -5.86 4.75
N TRP A 42 9.61 -6.09 5.57
CA TRP A 42 8.87 -5.01 6.23
C TRP A 42 9.74 -4.27 7.25
N ARG A 43 10.62 -4.98 7.97
CA ARG A 43 11.58 -4.35 8.89
C ARG A 43 12.60 -3.47 8.17
N ASN A 44 13.01 -3.85 6.96
CA ASN A 44 13.90 -3.03 6.16
C ASN A 44 13.23 -1.73 5.70
N ASP A 45 11.93 -1.75 5.47
CA ASP A 45 11.19 -0.59 4.98
C ASP A 45 11.11 0.55 6.00
N VAL A 46 11.28 0.29 7.30
CA VAL A 46 11.24 1.35 8.33
C VAL A 46 12.34 2.39 8.18
N THR A 47 13.41 2.06 7.48
CA THR A 47 14.54 2.97 7.24
C THR A 47 14.33 3.89 6.04
N ARG A 48 13.29 3.65 5.25
CA ARG A 48 13.00 4.46 4.07
C ARG A 48 12.55 5.87 4.46
N PRO A 49 12.98 6.91 3.73
CA PRO A 49 12.54 8.28 4.00
C PRO A 49 11.01 8.39 3.98
N GLY A 50 10.45 9.14 4.95
CA GLY A 50 9.02 9.35 5.04
C GLY A 50 8.22 8.14 5.52
N PHE A 51 8.86 7.09 6.05
CA PHE A 51 8.16 5.93 6.58
C PHE A 51 7.06 6.34 7.57
N SER A 52 5.87 5.79 7.39
CA SER A 52 4.71 6.03 8.24
C SER A 52 3.86 4.77 8.28
N ALA A 53 3.32 4.44 9.44
CA ALA A 53 2.49 3.27 9.64
C ALA A 53 1.31 3.55 10.56
N GLN A 54 0.17 2.92 10.26
CA GLN A 54 -1.08 2.99 11.03
C GLN A 54 -1.54 1.58 11.34
N ILE A 55 -2.16 1.39 12.50
CA ILE A 55 -2.86 0.15 12.84
C ILE A 55 -4.29 0.44 13.28
N VAL A 56 -5.14 -0.57 13.12
CA VAL A 56 -6.45 -0.63 13.75
C VAL A 56 -6.42 -1.68 14.84
N THR A 57 -6.92 -1.33 16.01
CA THR A 57 -7.10 -2.28 17.12
C THR A 57 -8.57 -2.46 17.46
N HIS A 58 -8.91 -3.65 17.95
CA HIS A 58 -10.21 -4.02 18.49
C HIS A 58 -9.99 -5.02 19.62
N ASP A 59 -10.57 -4.78 20.79
CA ASP A 59 -10.42 -5.63 21.99
C ASP A 59 -8.95 -5.99 22.29
N ASN A 60 -8.07 -4.98 22.25
CA ASN A 60 -6.62 -5.10 22.46
C ASN A 60 -5.86 -5.92 21.42
N GLY A 61 -6.51 -6.38 20.36
CA GLY A 61 -5.89 -7.07 19.24
C GLY A 61 -5.71 -6.13 18.02
N ILE A 62 -4.65 -6.35 17.24
CA ILE A 62 -4.46 -5.64 15.97
C ILE A 62 -5.27 -6.36 14.90
N VAL A 63 -6.12 -5.63 14.18
CA VAL A 63 -7.01 -6.18 13.17
C VAL A 63 -6.78 -5.58 11.77
N GLY A 64 -5.93 -4.58 11.66
CA GLY A 64 -5.57 -3.98 10.39
C GLY A 64 -4.29 -3.19 10.47
N VAL A 65 -3.65 -2.99 9.32
CA VAL A 65 -2.37 -2.29 9.18
C VAL A 65 -2.28 -1.59 7.82
N ALA A 66 -1.64 -0.43 7.81
CA ALA A 66 -1.21 0.23 6.59
C ALA A 66 0.15 0.87 6.82
N TYR A 67 1.02 0.82 5.83
CA TYR A 67 2.27 1.56 5.88
C TYR A 67 2.75 1.96 4.49
N GLY A 68 3.64 2.92 4.48
CA GLY A 68 4.27 3.39 3.27
C GLY A 68 5.42 4.34 3.56
N PHE A 69 5.95 4.92 2.50
CA PHE A 69 7.14 5.79 2.56
C PHE A 69 7.20 6.65 1.29
N LEU A 70 8.09 7.60 1.26
CA LEU A 70 8.31 8.41 0.06
C LEU A 70 8.93 7.58 -1.05
N GLY A 71 8.48 7.78 -2.27
CA GLY A 71 9.07 7.17 -3.46
C GLY A 71 10.50 7.67 -3.67
N SER A 72 11.35 6.77 -4.17
CA SER A 72 12.75 7.07 -4.44
C SER A 72 13.20 6.41 -5.75
N PRO A 73 13.94 7.12 -6.62
CA PRO A 73 14.49 6.54 -7.85
C PRO A 73 15.39 5.33 -7.60
N ASP A 74 15.93 5.18 -6.40
CA ASP A 74 16.80 4.07 -6.02
C ASP A 74 16.03 2.80 -5.65
N SER A 75 14.70 2.87 -5.52
CA SER A 75 13.90 1.70 -5.16
C SER A 75 13.59 0.84 -6.39
N TRP A 76 13.49 -0.47 -6.13
CA TRP A 76 13.10 -1.43 -7.17
C TRP A 76 11.70 -1.10 -7.74
N TRP A 77 10.76 -0.76 -6.88
CA TRP A 77 9.39 -0.48 -7.31
C TRP A 77 9.31 0.78 -8.19
N ASP A 78 10.05 1.84 -7.86
CA ASP A 78 10.14 3.04 -8.69
C ASP A 78 10.70 2.71 -10.08
N ALA A 79 11.74 1.89 -10.14
CA ALA A 79 12.30 1.43 -11.42
C ALA A 79 11.26 0.66 -12.24
N GLU A 80 10.45 -0.18 -11.61
CA GLU A 80 9.37 -0.92 -12.26
C GLU A 80 8.25 0.01 -12.75
N LEU A 81 7.86 0.98 -11.96
CA LEU A 81 6.90 2.01 -12.36
C LEU A 81 7.36 2.72 -13.63
N ARG A 82 8.61 3.19 -13.64
CA ARG A 82 9.21 3.88 -14.81
C ARG A 82 9.32 2.96 -16.01
N ARG A 83 9.67 1.69 -15.81
CA ARG A 83 9.71 0.68 -16.88
C ARG A 83 8.33 0.50 -17.50
N GLY A 84 7.29 0.37 -16.68
CA GLY A 84 5.91 0.26 -17.15
C GLY A 84 5.46 1.46 -17.96
N LEU A 85 5.79 2.67 -17.50
CA LEU A 85 5.46 3.91 -18.23
C LEU A 85 6.17 3.96 -19.60
N ARG A 86 7.44 3.57 -19.66
CA ARG A 86 8.15 3.48 -20.95
C ARG A 86 7.53 2.48 -21.91
N LEU A 87 7.11 1.32 -21.42
CA LEU A 87 6.46 0.30 -22.24
C LEU A 87 5.11 0.77 -22.83
N GLN A 88 4.48 1.73 -22.20
CA GLN A 88 3.21 2.30 -22.66
C GLN A 88 3.38 3.61 -23.45
N GLY A 89 4.55 3.88 -23.97
CA GLY A 89 4.82 5.03 -24.83
C GLY A 89 5.64 6.16 -24.19
N GLY A 90 6.18 5.90 -22.99
CA GLY A 90 6.96 6.85 -22.20
C GLY A 90 6.09 7.72 -21.31
N PRO A 91 6.65 8.28 -20.20
CA PRO A 91 5.89 9.14 -19.32
C PRO A 91 5.46 10.42 -20.01
N THR A 92 4.19 10.80 -19.87
CA THR A 92 3.69 12.13 -20.19
C THR A 92 4.24 13.16 -19.18
N GLU A 93 4.07 14.46 -19.44
CA GLU A 93 4.46 15.49 -18.46
C GLU A 93 3.76 15.29 -17.11
N GLU A 94 2.46 14.99 -17.13
CA GLU A 94 1.70 14.69 -15.92
C GLU A 94 2.26 13.47 -15.17
N GLN A 95 2.59 12.41 -15.87
CA GLN A 95 3.20 11.23 -15.27
C GLN A 95 4.59 11.51 -14.70
N TRP A 96 5.37 12.40 -15.34
CA TRP A 96 6.64 12.86 -14.78
C TRP A 96 6.44 13.60 -13.45
N ASP A 97 5.43 14.44 -13.35
CA ASP A 97 5.12 15.12 -12.08
C ASP A 97 4.77 14.13 -10.99
N ILE A 98 4.00 13.09 -11.32
CA ILE A 98 3.64 12.02 -10.39
C ILE A 98 4.89 11.28 -9.89
N VAL A 99 5.75 10.78 -10.79
CA VAL A 99 6.90 9.96 -10.40
C VAL A 99 8.00 10.72 -9.66
N ARG A 100 7.97 12.04 -9.69
CA ARG A 100 8.94 12.87 -8.98
C ARG A 100 8.56 13.18 -7.54
N ASN A 101 7.29 13.02 -7.18
CA ASN A 101 6.81 13.48 -5.87
C ASN A 101 5.60 12.66 -5.40
N TYR A 102 5.87 11.44 -4.94
CA TYR A 102 4.81 10.56 -4.46
C TYR A 102 5.18 9.86 -3.14
N PHE A 103 4.15 9.53 -2.39
CA PHE A 103 4.19 8.61 -1.28
C PHE A 103 3.75 7.23 -1.78
N GLU A 104 4.56 6.21 -1.57
CA GLU A 104 4.20 4.83 -1.90
C GLU A 104 3.41 4.23 -0.75
N LEU A 105 2.15 3.91 -0.99
CA LEU A 105 1.36 3.09 -0.08
C LEU A 105 1.79 1.64 -0.32
N ALA A 106 2.68 1.14 0.54
CA ALA A 106 3.28 -0.18 0.35
C ALA A 106 2.31 -1.30 0.66
N GLU A 107 1.57 -1.18 1.78
CA GLU A 107 0.64 -2.21 2.23
C GLU A 107 -0.56 -1.58 2.96
N ILE A 108 -1.76 -2.16 2.74
CA ILE A 108 -2.97 -1.87 3.50
C ILE A 108 -3.82 -3.13 3.59
N HIS A 109 -4.06 -3.61 4.81
CA HIS A 109 -4.76 -4.86 5.04
C HIS A 109 -5.63 -4.79 6.29
N VAL A 110 -6.80 -5.42 6.20
CA VAL A 110 -7.73 -5.63 7.31
C VAL A 110 -8.08 -7.11 7.37
N LEU A 111 -8.04 -7.71 8.54
CA LEU A 111 -8.43 -9.10 8.73
C LEU A 111 -9.82 -9.35 8.12
N PRO A 112 -10.04 -10.48 7.41
CA PRO A 112 -11.28 -10.74 6.69
C PRO A 112 -12.55 -10.56 7.53
N GLN A 113 -12.52 -11.02 8.78
CA GLN A 113 -13.67 -10.94 9.68
C GLN A 113 -14.03 -9.52 10.13
N TYR A 114 -13.14 -8.55 9.91
CA TYR A 114 -13.34 -7.14 10.25
C TYR A 114 -13.52 -6.24 9.02
N GLN A 115 -13.52 -6.81 7.83
CA GLN A 115 -13.79 -6.06 6.60
C GLN A 115 -15.27 -5.61 6.56
N GLY A 116 -15.55 -4.59 5.75
CA GLY A 116 -16.89 -4.04 5.64
C GLY A 116 -17.30 -3.06 6.75
N HIS A 117 -16.38 -2.65 7.61
CA HIS A 117 -16.59 -1.67 8.69
C HIS A 117 -15.95 -0.30 8.41
N GLY A 118 -15.50 -0.06 7.19
CA GLY A 118 -14.84 1.20 6.82
C GLY A 118 -13.39 1.33 7.34
N LEU A 119 -12.79 0.27 7.86
CA LEU A 119 -11.46 0.33 8.47
C LEU A 119 -10.36 0.59 7.44
N GLY A 120 -10.47 0.02 6.24
CA GLY A 120 -9.55 0.31 5.15
C GLY A 120 -9.53 1.80 4.80
N ARG A 121 -10.68 2.44 4.76
CA ARG A 121 -10.79 3.87 4.52
C ARG A 121 -10.11 4.70 5.62
N LYS A 122 -10.35 4.35 6.87
CA LYS A 122 -9.73 5.03 8.00
C LYS A 122 -8.22 4.86 8.03
N LEU A 123 -7.72 3.66 7.73
CA LEU A 123 -6.28 3.40 7.59
C LEU A 123 -5.67 4.25 6.49
N LEU A 124 -6.30 4.29 5.32
CA LEU A 124 -5.84 5.06 4.17
C LEU A 124 -5.78 6.55 4.50
N GLU A 125 -6.85 7.10 5.04
CA GLU A 125 -6.93 8.51 5.42
C GLU A 125 -5.89 8.86 6.50
N GLY A 126 -5.74 8.01 7.52
CA GLY A 126 -4.76 8.22 8.58
C GLY A 126 -3.32 8.15 8.09
N LEU A 127 -3.02 7.23 7.18
CA LEU A 127 -1.68 7.08 6.61
C LEU A 127 -1.32 8.27 5.73
N LEU A 128 -2.24 8.72 4.89
CA LEU A 128 -2.00 9.81 3.93
C LEU A 128 -2.20 11.20 4.53
N TRP A 129 -2.73 11.29 5.75
CA TRP A 129 -2.85 12.56 6.45
C TRP A 129 -1.48 13.22 6.60
N ASN A 130 -1.34 14.41 6.04
CA ASN A 130 -0.11 15.19 6.10
C ASN A 130 1.13 14.47 5.53
N ALA A 131 0.95 13.52 4.61
CA ALA A 131 2.06 12.89 3.91
C ALA A 131 2.81 13.95 3.08
N PRO A 132 4.16 14.00 3.16
CA PRO A 132 4.94 15.08 2.53
C PRO A 132 5.18 14.81 1.05
N ALA A 133 4.11 14.63 0.29
CA ALA A 133 4.14 14.36 -1.15
C ALA A 133 2.91 14.95 -1.82
N HIS A 134 2.99 15.17 -3.15
CA HIS A 134 1.87 15.67 -3.94
C HIS A 134 0.92 14.56 -4.40
N TYR A 135 1.41 13.33 -4.46
CA TYR A 135 0.63 12.17 -4.90
C TYR A 135 0.83 10.99 -3.96
N ALA A 136 -0.14 10.10 -3.92
CA ALA A 136 0.00 8.76 -3.37
C ALA A 136 -0.12 7.74 -4.49
N LEU A 137 0.75 6.73 -4.51
CA LEU A 137 0.70 5.64 -5.48
C LEU A 137 0.60 4.31 -4.76
N LEU A 138 -0.06 3.37 -5.40
CA LEU A 138 -0.15 1.98 -4.93
C LEU A 138 -0.22 1.01 -6.10
N SER A 139 0.03 -0.25 -5.81
CA SER A 139 -0.11 -1.36 -6.75
C SER A 139 -1.12 -2.36 -6.17
N THR A 140 -2.05 -2.82 -6.99
CA THR A 140 -3.06 -3.81 -6.60
C THR A 140 -3.29 -4.80 -7.73
N PRO A 141 -3.50 -6.12 -7.43
CA PRO A 141 -3.81 -7.09 -8.48
C PRO A 141 -5.06 -6.71 -9.26
N GLU A 142 -5.00 -6.87 -10.58
CA GLU A 142 -6.19 -6.72 -11.44
C GLU A 142 -7.21 -7.79 -11.09
N VAL A 143 -8.48 -7.39 -11.06
CA VAL A 143 -9.61 -8.32 -10.93
C VAL A 143 -10.67 -7.96 -11.97
N PRO A 144 -11.49 -8.94 -12.43
CA PRO A 144 -12.54 -8.66 -13.40
C PRO A 144 -13.48 -7.55 -12.92
N ASN A 145 -13.74 -6.58 -13.78
CA ASN A 145 -14.65 -5.44 -13.52
C ASN A 145 -14.29 -4.62 -12.27
N GLU A 146 -13.04 -4.68 -11.81
CA GLU A 146 -12.63 -4.04 -10.53
C GLU A 146 -13.50 -4.47 -9.34
N ASP A 147 -14.06 -5.68 -9.39
CA ASP A 147 -15.05 -6.14 -8.41
C ASP A 147 -14.41 -6.77 -7.18
N ASN A 148 -13.79 -5.93 -6.35
CA ASN A 148 -13.32 -6.30 -5.02
C ASN A 148 -13.30 -5.09 -4.07
N GLY A 149 -13.07 -5.36 -2.79
CA GLY A 149 -13.04 -4.32 -1.76
C GLY A 149 -11.89 -3.33 -1.94
N ALA A 150 -10.75 -3.77 -2.45
CA ALA A 150 -9.59 -2.91 -2.69
C ALA A 150 -9.89 -1.84 -3.74
N PHE A 151 -10.36 -2.23 -4.92
CA PHE A 151 -10.73 -1.26 -5.96
C PHE A 151 -11.85 -0.33 -5.50
N ARG A 152 -12.87 -0.84 -4.81
CA ARG A 152 -13.94 0.01 -4.27
C ARG A 152 -13.40 1.08 -3.33
N LEU A 153 -12.48 0.70 -2.43
CA LEU A 153 -11.82 1.63 -1.53
C LEU A 153 -11.06 2.71 -2.29
N TYR A 154 -10.18 2.29 -3.22
CA TYR A 154 -9.31 3.22 -3.93
C TYR A 154 -10.08 4.16 -4.86
N ARG A 155 -11.05 3.63 -5.61
CA ARG A 155 -11.89 4.48 -6.47
C ARG A 155 -12.71 5.49 -5.67
N ALA A 156 -13.29 5.07 -4.55
CA ALA A 156 -14.02 5.98 -3.66
C ALA A 156 -13.13 7.07 -3.04
N ALA A 157 -11.84 6.79 -2.87
CA ALA A 157 -10.86 7.76 -2.37
C ALA A 157 -10.29 8.68 -3.47
N GLY A 158 -10.67 8.49 -4.74
CA GLY A 158 -10.25 9.33 -5.86
C GLY A 158 -8.99 8.85 -6.58
N PHE A 159 -8.59 7.59 -6.39
CA PHE A 159 -7.45 7.02 -7.12
C PHE A 159 -7.79 6.83 -8.59
N PHE A 160 -6.90 7.28 -9.46
CA PHE A 160 -6.98 7.19 -10.91
C PHE A 160 -5.94 6.21 -11.47
N ASP A 161 -6.09 5.83 -12.74
CA ASP A 161 -5.15 4.92 -13.40
C ASP A 161 -3.81 5.61 -13.70
N VAL A 162 -2.73 4.99 -13.27
CA VAL A 162 -1.37 5.32 -13.72
C VAL A 162 -0.89 4.27 -14.72
N LEU A 163 -0.97 2.99 -14.35
CA LEU A 163 -0.72 1.86 -15.24
C LEU A 163 -1.78 0.78 -15.02
N ARG A 164 -2.14 0.09 -16.11
CA ARG A 164 -3.02 -1.08 -16.05
C ARG A 164 -2.31 -2.29 -16.63
N ASP A 165 -2.71 -3.47 -16.16
CA ASP A 165 -2.18 -4.75 -16.63
C ASP A 165 -0.64 -4.83 -16.60
N HIS A 166 -0.03 -4.21 -15.60
CA HIS A 166 1.41 -4.24 -15.42
C HIS A 166 1.88 -5.61 -14.92
N LEU A 167 2.90 -6.15 -15.55
CA LEU A 167 3.50 -7.43 -15.17
C LEU A 167 4.85 -7.19 -14.50
N TYR A 168 4.93 -7.57 -13.21
CA TYR A 168 6.20 -7.59 -12.49
C TYR A 168 7.02 -8.82 -12.88
N PRO A 169 8.35 -8.73 -12.87
CA PRO A 169 9.20 -9.91 -13.05
C PRO A 169 8.85 -11.00 -12.02
N ALA A 170 8.78 -12.25 -12.48
CA ALA A 170 8.48 -13.43 -11.66
C ALA A 170 7.07 -13.49 -11.05
N ASP A 171 6.15 -12.63 -11.46
CA ASP A 171 4.74 -12.72 -11.10
C ASP A 171 3.88 -12.77 -12.37
N ALA A 172 3.06 -13.81 -12.50
CA ALA A 172 2.19 -13.98 -13.68
C ALA A 172 0.91 -13.14 -13.61
N ARG A 173 0.59 -12.56 -12.44
CA ARG A 173 -0.62 -11.76 -12.26
C ARG A 173 -0.42 -10.35 -12.78
N PRO A 174 -1.39 -9.80 -13.54
CA PRO A 174 -1.36 -8.37 -13.88
C PRO A 174 -1.74 -7.52 -12.68
N PHE A 175 -1.16 -6.31 -12.61
CA PHE A 175 -1.40 -5.33 -11.55
C PHE A 175 -1.84 -4.00 -12.13
N ALA A 176 -2.72 -3.32 -11.40
CA ALA A 176 -3.00 -1.92 -11.61
C ALA A 176 -2.07 -1.08 -10.72
N ILE A 177 -1.49 -0.03 -11.26
CA ILE A 177 -0.84 1.02 -10.47
C ILE A 177 -1.77 2.23 -10.50
N LEU A 178 -2.23 2.60 -9.32
CA LEU A 178 -3.20 3.68 -9.13
C LEU A 178 -2.56 4.85 -8.37
N GLY A 179 -3.03 6.05 -8.64
CA GLY A 179 -2.55 7.24 -7.99
C GLY A 179 -3.66 8.18 -7.56
N ALA A 180 -3.40 8.99 -6.56
CA ALA A 180 -4.29 10.05 -6.13
C ALA A 180 -3.50 11.31 -5.81
N SER A 181 -4.10 12.46 -6.08
CA SER A 181 -3.55 13.74 -5.63
C SER A 181 -3.71 13.87 -4.12
N LEU A 182 -2.72 14.44 -3.45
CA LEU A 182 -2.76 14.73 -2.02
C LEU A 182 -2.94 16.22 -1.76
N PRO A 183 -3.69 16.60 -0.69
CA PRO A 183 -4.45 15.74 0.22
C PRO A 183 -5.64 15.07 -0.45
N LEU A 184 -6.11 13.97 0.16
CA LEU A 184 -7.27 13.22 -0.35
C LEU A 184 -8.55 14.05 -0.23
#